data_8053ea16e7ca33470c4afb4b98dcdcfc
#
_entry.id   8053ea16e7ca33470c4afb4b98dcdcfc
#
_cell.length_a   1.000
_cell.length_b   1.000
_cell.length_c   1.000
_cell.angle_alpha   90.00
_cell.angle_beta   90.00
_cell.angle_gamma   90.00
#
_symmetry.space_group_name_H-M   'P 1'
#
loop_
_entity.id
_entity.type
_entity.pdbx_description
1 polymer ?
#
loop_
_entity_poly.entity_id
_entity_poly.type
_entity_poly.pdbx_seq_one_letter_code
_entity_poly.pdbx_strand_id
1 'polypeptide(L)'
;MKFLVTARNKDAYYALPLEKRMELMQGAVALIEKNRKAGKCKEVYFLGDLKGSAVIWEVSSDEEVTRDLIENPMWPYTDYKIRPLIEWGPALKIITKYRQQGVRK
;
A
#
# COMPACT_ATOMS: atom_id res chain seq x y z
N MET A 1 4.56 10.52 7.26
CA MET A 1 5.29 9.27 6.97
C MET A 1 4.78 8.66 5.68
N LYS A 2 5.70 8.13 4.91
CA LYS A 2 5.32 7.48 3.66
C LYS A 2 5.38 5.97 3.80
N PHE A 3 4.42 5.31 3.19
CA PHE A 3 4.35 3.85 3.14
C PHE A 3 4.13 3.38 1.72
N LEU A 4 4.83 2.32 1.34
CA LEU A 4 4.47 1.58 0.14
C LEU A 4 3.53 0.46 0.55
N VAL A 5 2.32 0.49 0.05
CA VAL A 5 1.35 -0.56 0.30
C VAL A 5 1.12 -1.32 -1.00
N THR A 6 1.50 -2.58 -1.02
CA THR A 6 1.17 -3.44 -2.13
C THR A 6 0.00 -4.32 -1.73
N ALA A 7 -0.92 -4.48 -2.66
CA ALA A 7 -2.13 -5.26 -2.47
C ALA A 7 -2.18 -6.31 -3.56
N ARG A 8 -2.48 -7.55 -3.18
CA ARG A 8 -2.65 -8.63 -4.15
C ARG A 8 -3.94 -9.37 -3.85
N ASN A 9 -4.76 -9.52 -4.87
CA ASN A 9 -6.05 -10.19 -4.72
C ASN A 9 -5.85 -11.67 -4.42
N LYS A 10 -6.59 -12.16 -3.41
CA LYS A 10 -6.58 -13.58 -3.07
C LYS A 10 -7.43 -14.38 -4.06
N ASP A 11 -7.17 -15.67 -4.15
CA ASP A 11 -7.97 -16.56 -5.00
C ASP A 11 -9.46 -16.52 -4.65
N ALA A 12 -9.77 -16.34 -3.37
CA ALA A 12 -11.16 -16.24 -2.91
C ALA A 12 -11.94 -15.11 -3.60
N TYR A 13 -11.25 -14.02 -3.98
CA TYR A 13 -11.89 -12.94 -4.71
C TYR A 13 -12.41 -13.43 -6.06
N TYR A 14 -11.58 -14.20 -6.77
CA TYR A 14 -11.95 -14.67 -8.11
C TYR A 14 -12.99 -15.80 -8.09
N ALA A 15 -13.23 -16.39 -6.93
CA ALA A 15 -14.28 -17.37 -6.76
C ALA A 15 -15.66 -16.72 -6.56
N LEU A 16 -15.70 -15.41 -6.34
CA LEU A 16 -16.97 -14.69 -6.18
C LEU A 16 -17.67 -14.50 -7.52
N PRO A 17 -19.01 -14.38 -7.53
CA PRO A 17 -19.74 -14.03 -8.74
C PRO A 17 -19.26 -12.71 -9.31
N LEU A 18 -19.32 -12.56 -10.62
CA LEU A 18 -18.82 -11.35 -11.30
C LEU A 18 -19.43 -10.07 -10.75
N GLU A 19 -20.74 -10.06 -10.51
CA GLU A 19 -21.43 -8.89 -9.97
C GLU A 19 -20.85 -8.47 -8.62
N LYS A 20 -20.56 -9.44 -7.76
CA LYS A 20 -20.01 -9.17 -6.45
C LYS A 20 -18.60 -8.61 -6.57
N ARG A 21 -17.80 -9.20 -7.46
CA ARG A 21 -16.43 -8.69 -7.70
C ARG A 21 -16.43 -7.24 -8.19
N MET A 22 -17.34 -6.92 -9.10
CA MET A 22 -17.47 -5.56 -9.63
C MET A 22 -17.88 -4.58 -8.54
N GLU A 23 -18.83 -4.97 -7.70
CA GLU A 23 -19.29 -4.14 -6.59
C GLU A 23 -18.15 -3.84 -5.62
N LEU A 24 -17.39 -4.87 -5.24
CA LEU A 24 -16.25 -4.71 -4.33
C LEU A 24 -15.18 -3.82 -4.93
N MET A 25 -14.89 -4.00 -6.21
CA MET A 25 -13.87 -3.21 -6.89
C MET A 25 -14.30 -1.75 -7.01
N GLN A 26 -15.55 -1.47 -7.29
CA GLN A 26 -16.06 -0.11 -7.33
C GLN A 26 -15.92 0.57 -5.97
N GLY A 27 -16.22 -0.16 -4.89
CA GLY A 27 -16.04 0.36 -3.53
C GLY A 27 -14.58 0.66 -3.21
N ALA A 28 -13.68 -0.21 -3.64
CA ALA A 28 -12.25 -0.02 -3.44
C ALA A 28 -11.74 1.19 -4.21
N VAL A 29 -12.16 1.35 -5.46
CA VAL A 29 -11.76 2.51 -6.29
C VAL A 29 -12.28 3.81 -5.67
N ALA A 30 -13.52 3.82 -5.20
CA ALA A 30 -14.10 5.00 -4.57
C ALA A 30 -13.30 5.41 -3.33
N LEU A 31 -12.87 4.45 -2.53
CA LEU A 31 -12.08 4.72 -1.33
C LEU A 31 -10.70 5.29 -1.69
N ILE A 32 -10.05 4.73 -2.69
CA ILE A 32 -8.75 5.23 -3.16
C ILE A 32 -8.90 6.67 -3.68
N GLU A 33 -9.93 6.94 -4.47
CA GLU A 33 -10.17 8.30 -4.98
C GLU A 33 -10.42 9.29 -3.84
N LYS A 34 -11.18 8.89 -2.84
CA LYS A 34 -11.41 9.71 -1.65
C LYS A 34 -10.08 10.04 -0.97
N ASN A 35 -9.21 9.06 -0.80
CA ASN A 35 -7.93 9.26 -0.14
C ASN A 35 -6.92 10.02 -0.99
N ARG A 36 -7.01 9.92 -2.32
CA ARG A 36 -6.23 10.76 -3.22
C ARG A 36 -6.61 12.23 -3.05
N LYS A 37 -7.90 12.53 -3.02
CA LYS A 37 -8.39 13.89 -2.83
C LYS A 37 -8.01 14.45 -1.47
N ALA A 38 -7.95 13.59 -0.45
CA ALA A 38 -7.52 13.97 0.89
C ALA A 38 -6.01 14.14 1.03
N GLY A 39 -5.25 13.82 -0.04
CA GLY A 39 -3.80 13.93 -0.01
C GLY A 39 -3.08 12.77 0.66
N LYS A 40 -3.80 11.71 1.00
CA LYS A 40 -3.20 10.54 1.64
C LYS A 40 -2.57 9.57 0.64
N CYS A 41 -3.20 9.35 -0.52
CA CYS A 41 -2.64 8.52 -1.58
C CYS A 41 -1.91 9.41 -2.56
N LYS A 42 -0.60 9.30 -2.64
CA LYS A 42 0.23 10.16 -3.48
C LYS A 42 0.42 9.60 -4.88
N GLU A 43 0.62 8.30 -4.99
CA GLU A 43 0.80 7.62 -6.26
C GLU A 43 0.05 6.31 -6.19
N VAL A 44 -0.67 5.98 -7.24
CA VAL A 44 -1.50 4.78 -7.31
C VAL A 44 -1.21 4.07 -8.63
N TYR A 45 -0.86 2.81 -8.53
CA TYR A 45 -0.57 1.98 -9.69
C TYR A 45 -1.30 0.66 -9.59
N PHE A 46 -1.73 0.12 -10.74
CA PHE A 46 -2.09 -1.28 -10.81
C PHE A 46 -0.82 -2.09 -11.03
N LEU A 47 -0.78 -3.31 -10.49
CA LEU A 47 0.25 -4.26 -10.86
C LEU A 47 0.04 -4.68 -12.32
N GLY A 48 1.13 -5.01 -13.02
CA GLY A 48 1.06 -5.31 -14.46
C GLY A 48 0.16 -6.48 -14.83
N ASP A 49 -0.06 -7.43 -13.91
CA ASP A 49 -0.97 -8.55 -14.15
C ASP A 49 -2.43 -8.21 -13.79
N LEU A 50 -2.70 -6.99 -13.37
CA LEU A 50 -4.01 -6.49 -12.97
C LEU A 50 -4.63 -7.22 -11.77
N LYS A 51 -3.82 -7.92 -10.99
CA LYS A 51 -4.28 -8.68 -9.83
C LYS A 51 -3.96 -7.99 -8.51
N GLY A 52 -3.68 -6.71 -8.56
CA GLY A 52 -3.39 -5.94 -7.36
C GLY A 52 -2.92 -4.55 -7.69
N SER A 53 -2.41 -3.87 -6.68
CA SER A 53 -2.00 -2.48 -6.79
C SER A 53 -0.77 -2.18 -5.95
N ALA A 54 -0.14 -1.06 -6.24
CA ALA A 54 0.93 -0.50 -5.44
C ALA A 54 0.60 0.97 -5.22
N VAL A 55 0.54 1.38 -3.98
CA VAL A 55 0.12 2.74 -3.61
C VAL A 55 1.11 3.34 -2.64
N ILE A 56 1.50 4.58 -2.89
CA ILE A 56 2.28 5.35 -1.93
C ILE A 56 1.32 6.15 -1.06
N TRP A 57 1.32 5.85 0.23
CA TRP A 57 0.51 6.55 1.22
C TRP A 57 1.36 7.54 2.01
N GLU A 58 0.80 8.72 2.25
CA GLU A 58 1.39 9.73 3.12
C GLU A 58 0.42 9.95 4.27
N VAL A 59 0.76 9.43 5.44
CA VAL A 59 -0.10 9.47 6.63
C VAL A 59 0.77 9.69 7.85
N SER A 60 0.13 9.93 9.00
CA SER A 60 0.86 10.26 10.23
C SER A 60 1.43 9.03 10.94
N SER A 61 0.88 7.85 10.70
CA SER A 61 1.32 6.63 11.39
C SER A 61 0.92 5.38 10.62
N ASP A 62 1.54 4.25 10.97
CA ASP A 62 1.15 2.95 10.42
C ASP A 62 -0.24 2.53 10.89
N GLU A 63 -0.66 3.01 12.07
CA GLU A 63 -2.03 2.76 12.53
C GLU A 63 -3.05 3.42 11.62
N GLU A 64 -2.77 4.62 11.16
CA GLU A 64 -3.68 5.34 10.27
C GLU A 64 -3.83 4.61 8.93
N VAL A 65 -2.74 4.20 8.31
CA VAL A 65 -2.83 3.48 7.03
C VAL A 65 -3.52 2.14 7.21
N THR A 66 -3.26 1.44 8.29
CA THR A 66 -3.92 0.17 8.58
C THR A 66 -5.42 0.34 8.72
N ARG A 67 -5.84 1.39 9.44
CA ARG A 67 -7.26 1.70 9.60
C ARG A 67 -7.91 1.99 8.25
N ASP A 68 -7.25 2.80 7.42
CA ASP A 68 -7.77 3.13 6.11
C ASP A 68 -7.90 1.89 5.21
N LEU A 69 -6.96 0.96 5.31
CA LEU A 69 -7.02 -0.28 4.53
C LEU A 69 -8.13 -1.22 5.00
N ILE A 70 -8.38 -1.28 6.30
CA ILE A 70 -9.46 -2.12 6.85
C ILE A 70 -10.82 -1.63 6.37
N GLU A 71 -10.98 -0.34 6.13
CA GLU A 71 -12.23 0.22 5.61
C GLU A 71 -12.49 -0.17 4.15
N ASN A 72 -11.47 -0.66 3.45
CA ASN A 72 -11.62 -1.06 2.06
C ASN A 72 -12.46 -2.34 1.97
N PRO A 73 -13.53 -2.36 1.16
CA PRO A 73 -14.37 -3.55 1.03
C PRO A 73 -13.61 -4.76 0.50
N MET A 74 -12.47 -4.56 -0.15
CA MET A 74 -11.61 -5.64 -0.60
C MET A 74 -10.74 -6.24 0.49
N TRP A 75 -10.77 -5.68 1.71
CA TRP A 75 -9.91 -6.13 2.81
C TRP A 75 -9.90 -7.65 3.01
N PRO A 76 -11.06 -8.34 3.06
CA PRO A 76 -11.07 -9.80 3.27
C PRO A 76 -10.51 -10.60 2.10
N TYR A 77 -10.39 -9.98 0.93
CA TYR A 77 -10.00 -10.65 -0.31
C TYR A 77 -8.64 -10.22 -0.82
N THR A 78 -7.86 -9.56 0.01
CA THR A 78 -6.60 -8.96 -0.43
C THR A 78 -5.49 -9.23 0.58
N ASP A 79 -4.32 -9.59 0.08
CA ASP A 79 -3.10 -9.66 0.87
C ASP A 79 -2.41 -8.31 0.75
N TYR A 80 -2.23 -7.64 1.88
CA TYR A 80 -1.54 -6.36 1.92
C TYR A 80 -0.15 -6.51 2.50
N LYS A 81 0.79 -5.76 1.94
CA LYS A 81 2.11 -5.58 2.55
C LYS A 81 2.31 -4.10 2.74
N ILE A 82 2.54 -3.69 3.98
CA ILE A 82 2.70 -2.29 4.35
C ILE A 82 4.17 -2.10 4.71
N ARG A 83 4.89 -1.29 3.94
CA ARG A 83 6.31 -1.05 4.17
C ARG A 83 6.57 0.43 4.35
N PRO A 84 7.13 0.85 5.47
CA PRO A 84 7.52 2.24 5.63
C PRO A 84 8.66 2.58 4.69
N LEU A 85 8.65 3.81 4.18
CA LEU A 85 9.68 4.30 3.27
C LEU A 85 10.51 5.35 3.99
N ILE A 86 11.81 5.33 3.74
CA ILE A 86 12.75 6.30 4.28
C ILE A 86 13.30 7.10 3.12
N GLU A 87 13.42 8.42 3.30
CA GLU A 87 13.99 9.28 2.28
C GLU A 87 15.42 8.83 1.94
N TRP A 88 15.77 8.91 0.67
CA TRP A 88 17.05 8.43 0.15
C TRP A 88 18.25 9.07 0.84
N GLY A 89 18.26 10.40 0.95
CA GLY A 89 19.40 11.13 1.52
C GLY A 89 19.70 10.74 2.96
N PRO A 90 18.74 10.88 3.88
CA PRO A 90 18.97 10.48 5.27
C PRO A 90 19.32 9.00 5.42
N ALA A 91 18.68 8.12 4.64
CA ALA A 91 18.97 6.70 4.69
C ALA A 91 20.41 6.42 4.25
N LEU A 92 20.86 7.09 3.19
CA LEU A 92 22.21 6.91 2.69
C LEU A 92 23.24 7.32 3.72
N LYS A 93 23.00 8.41 4.45
CA LYS A 93 23.89 8.85 5.52
C LYS A 93 23.99 7.81 6.63
N ILE A 94 22.89 7.24 7.02
CA ILE A 94 22.86 6.20 8.05
C ILE A 94 23.65 4.97 7.58
N ILE A 95 23.42 4.53 6.38
CA ILE A 95 24.08 3.36 5.82
C ILE A 95 25.59 3.58 5.72
N THR A 96 25.99 4.74 5.24
CA THR A 96 27.39 5.09 5.09
C THR A 96 28.08 5.11 6.44
N LYS A 97 27.46 5.77 7.41
CA LYS A 97 28.01 5.87 8.77
C LYS A 97 28.16 4.48 9.39
N TYR A 98 27.16 3.64 9.22
CA TYR A 98 27.17 2.30 9.76
C TYR A 98 28.32 1.47 9.18
N ARG A 99 28.54 1.56 7.88
CA ARG A 99 29.65 0.89 7.21
C ARG A 99 31.01 1.39 7.71
N GLN A 100 31.13 2.69 7.95
CA GLN A 100 32.37 3.28 8.43
C GLN A 100 32.70 2.85 9.86
N GLN A 101 31.71 2.46 10.64
CA GLN A 101 31.90 2.07 12.00
C GLN A 101 32.23 0.61 12.19
N GLY A 102 32.72 -0.03 11.17
CA GLY A 102 33.24 -1.33 11.41
C GLY A 102 32.39 -2.47 11.04
N VAL A 103 31.46 -2.19 10.25
CA VAL A 103 30.67 -3.26 9.80
C VAL A 103 31.43 -4.08 8.81
N ARG A 104 32.59 -3.70 8.61
CA ARG A 104 33.35 -4.50 7.79
C ARG A 104 33.53 -5.75 8.49
N LYS A 105 32.85 -6.53 8.33
CA LYS A 105 33.10 -7.84 8.83
C LYS A 105 33.05 -8.76 7.73
#